data_3a56b6a5460fd752f02311a74cb996a8
#
_entry.id   3a56b6a5460fd752f02311a74cb996a8
#
_cell.length_a   1.000
_cell.length_b   1.000
_cell.length_c   1.000
_cell.angle_alpha   90.00
_cell.angle_beta   90.00
_cell.angle_gamma   90.00
#
_symmetry.space_group_name_H-M   'P 1'
#
loop_
_entity.id
_entity.type
_entity.pdbx_description
1 polymer ?
#
loop_
_entity_poly.entity_id
_entity_poly.type
_entity_poly.pdbx_seq_one_letter_code
_entity_poly.pdbx_strand_id
1 'polypeptide(L)'
;MRYFKGEAYLEVIYENEAIVYDQKNDAGRMLQVDFDIKMSRSKTPNQGVIAIYNLAETDRRRIERDAKSVRLYAGYDGDNKLIFVGDVVFVSTVKEDVDWKTEIKAGDGFRSFSQSITSRNYAAGTPIRTIVEQTARDMGIALKESANILKGLLDGSITLHGKSQLALDQVVRNAGGEWSIQDNELQVTPITKPIDGEAIVLDSSSGLLEAPSVSEKGVNIRCQLHQDLRPGKVVKLESSSWTVDSGGTGVMDGTQVKKDKKSGKTQQVQKEKTYPVERGKDYNGFYICQSVQFVGNNAGGPFECRLETIELPDAT
;
A
#
# COMPACT_ATOMS: atom_id res chain seq x y z
N MET A 1 12.50 12.01 24.96
CA MET A 1 11.74 11.19 23.99
C MET A 1 10.27 11.29 24.38
N ARG A 2 9.43 11.97 23.58
CA ARG A 2 7.98 11.99 23.83
C ARG A 2 7.44 10.66 23.34
N TYR A 3 6.94 9.82 24.22
CA TYR A 3 6.17 8.63 23.85
C TYR A 3 4.81 9.10 23.34
N PHE A 4 4.65 9.19 22.03
CA PHE A 4 3.34 9.37 21.44
C PHE A 4 2.59 8.06 21.57
N LYS A 5 1.43 8.11 22.21
CA LYS A 5 0.56 6.95 22.31
C LYS A 5 -0.18 6.82 20.99
N GLY A 6 0.12 5.78 20.23
CA GLY A 6 -0.64 5.46 19.02
C GLY A 6 -2.10 5.12 19.36
N GLU A 7 -3.01 5.66 18.59
CA GLU A 7 -4.44 5.38 18.66
C GLU A 7 -4.92 4.81 17.34
N ALA A 8 -5.76 3.80 17.40
CA ALA A 8 -6.41 3.23 16.22
C ALA A 8 -7.82 2.76 16.56
N TYR A 9 -8.74 2.95 15.62
CA TYR A 9 -10.08 2.42 15.71
C TYR A 9 -10.60 1.99 14.34
N LEU A 10 -11.60 1.14 14.36
CA LEU A 10 -12.17 0.52 13.17
C LEU A 10 -13.62 0.92 12.98
N GLU A 11 -13.99 1.31 11.78
CA GLU A 11 -15.38 1.42 11.34
C GLU A 11 -15.68 0.25 10.41
N VAL A 12 -16.68 -0.54 10.77
CA VAL A 12 -17.17 -1.67 9.96
C VAL A 12 -18.45 -1.27 9.27
N ILE A 13 -18.50 -1.43 7.97
CA ILE A 13 -19.62 -1.05 7.12
C ILE A 13 -20.40 -2.33 6.77
N TYR A 14 -21.69 -2.28 7.06
CA TYR A 14 -22.68 -3.29 6.71
C TYR A 14 -23.54 -2.79 5.54
N GLU A 15 -24.59 -3.53 5.19
CA GLU A 15 -25.42 -3.14 4.05
C GLU A 15 -26.17 -1.82 4.25
N ASN A 16 -26.68 -1.57 5.47
CA ASN A 16 -27.55 -0.42 5.79
C ASN A 16 -26.99 0.49 6.89
N GLU A 17 -25.87 0.17 7.48
CA GLU A 17 -25.28 0.93 8.59
C GLU A 17 -23.77 0.78 8.66
N ALA A 18 -23.13 1.69 9.40
CA ALA A 18 -21.73 1.61 9.77
C ALA A 18 -21.62 1.67 11.30
N ILE A 19 -20.78 0.84 11.87
CA ILE A 19 -20.52 0.80 13.32
C ILE A 19 -19.05 1.12 13.54
N VAL A 20 -18.82 2.09 14.44
CA VAL A 20 -17.49 2.51 14.85
C VAL A 20 -17.09 1.81 16.13
N TYR A 21 -15.98 1.10 16.12
CA TYR A 21 -15.40 0.41 17.27
C TYR A 21 -14.27 1.26 17.87
N ASP A 22 -14.63 2.41 18.44
CA ASP A 22 -13.74 3.35 19.12
C ASP A 22 -13.88 3.35 20.64
N GLN A 23 -14.69 2.42 21.18
CA GLN A 23 -15.09 2.38 22.58
C GLN A 23 -13.86 2.28 23.49
N LYS A 24 -13.88 3.09 24.52
CA LYS A 24 -12.93 2.97 25.64
C LYS A 24 -13.53 2.06 26.71
N ASN A 25 -12.71 1.16 27.23
CA ASN A 25 -13.10 0.34 28.38
C ASN A 25 -13.22 1.19 29.66
N ASP A 26 -13.68 0.58 30.77
CA ASP A 26 -13.84 1.27 32.07
C ASP A 26 -12.55 1.95 32.59
N ALA A 27 -11.38 1.51 32.10
CA ALA A 27 -10.10 2.13 32.37
C ALA A 27 -9.74 3.27 31.37
N GLY A 28 -10.66 3.68 30.49
CA GLY A 28 -10.46 4.72 29.50
C GLY A 28 -9.51 4.34 28.35
N ARG A 29 -9.25 3.03 28.15
CA ARG A 29 -8.42 2.50 27.05
C ARG A 29 -9.31 2.09 25.89
N MET A 30 -8.92 2.44 24.68
CA MET A 30 -9.57 1.94 23.45
C MET A 30 -9.44 0.41 23.36
N LEU A 31 -10.36 -0.22 22.61
CA LEU A 31 -10.18 -1.61 22.22
C LEU A 31 -8.81 -1.78 21.54
N GLN A 32 -8.15 -2.89 21.82
CA GLN A 32 -6.90 -3.20 21.14
C GLN A 32 -7.18 -3.49 19.67
N VAL A 33 -6.45 -2.79 18.81
CA VAL A 33 -6.46 -2.96 17.36
C VAL A 33 -5.02 -3.16 16.89
N ASP A 34 -4.79 -4.27 16.21
CA ASP A 34 -3.55 -4.55 15.49
C ASP A 34 -3.80 -4.43 14.00
N PHE A 35 -2.86 -3.89 13.25
CA PHE A 35 -3.00 -3.81 11.80
C PHE A 35 -1.67 -3.94 11.06
N ASP A 36 -1.75 -4.54 9.88
CA ASP A 36 -0.70 -4.60 8.87
C ASP A 36 -1.36 -4.28 7.51
N ILE A 37 -1.12 -3.06 7.03
CA ILE A 37 -1.71 -2.56 5.79
C ILE A 37 -0.60 -2.36 4.77
N LYS A 38 -0.71 -3.01 3.61
CA LYS A 38 0.25 -2.89 2.52
C LYS A 38 -0.38 -2.19 1.33
N MET A 39 0.16 -1.03 0.99
CA MET A 39 -0.28 -0.22 -0.14
C MET A 39 0.87 -0.03 -1.13
N SER A 40 0.58 -0.08 -2.42
CA SER A 40 1.59 0.10 -3.47
C SER A 40 0.99 0.75 -4.71
N ARG A 41 1.86 1.27 -5.59
CA ARG A 41 1.45 1.77 -6.91
C ARG A 41 1.13 0.65 -7.91
N SER A 42 1.23 -0.60 -7.49
CA SER A 42 0.91 -1.73 -8.36
C SER A 42 -0.60 -1.81 -8.64
N LYS A 43 -0.94 -2.43 -9.75
CA LYS A 43 -2.33 -2.70 -10.13
C LYS A 43 -3.04 -3.71 -9.20
N THR A 44 -2.30 -4.44 -8.39
CA THR A 44 -2.87 -5.36 -7.40
C THR A 44 -3.50 -4.55 -6.28
N PRO A 45 -4.73 -4.88 -5.85
CA PRO A 45 -5.38 -4.18 -4.74
C PRO A 45 -4.51 -4.15 -3.48
N ASN A 46 -4.51 -3.02 -2.81
CA ASN A 46 -3.89 -2.89 -1.50
C ASN A 46 -4.54 -3.86 -0.52
N GLN A 47 -3.78 -4.37 0.43
CA GLN A 47 -4.24 -5.39 1.36
C GLN A 47 -4.09 -4.91 2.80
N GLY A 48 -5.09 -5.21 3.62
CA GLY A 48 -5.08 -4.97 5.04
C GLY A 48 -5.45 -6.23 5.83
N VAL A 49 -4.67 -6.50 6.87
CA VAL A 49 -5.00 -7.44 7.93
C VAL A 49 -5.21 -6.62 9.20
N ILE A 50 -6.41 -6.66 9.75
CA ILE A 50 -6.79 -5.87 10.91
C ILE A 50 -7.35 -6.84 11.95
N ALA A 51 -6.79 -6.83 13.15
CA ALA A 51 -7.30 -7.61 14.26
C ALA A 51 -7.84 -6.70 15.36
N ILE A 52 -9.02 -7.00 15.86
CA ILE A 52 -9.62 -6.31 16.99
C ILE A 52 -9.89 -7.33 18.10
N TYR A 53 -9.55 -6.94 19.32
CA TYR A 53 -9.56 -7.85 20.46
C TYR A 53 -10.75 -7.60 21.37
N ASN A 54 -11.26 -8.69 21.93
CA ASN A 54 -12.29 -8.69 22.99
C ASN A 54 -13.60 -7.97 22.64
N LEU A 55 -14.00 -8.07 21.37
CA LEU A 55 -15.34 -7.68 20.97
C LEU A 55 -16.41 -8.55 21.64
N ALA A 56 -17.59 -7.99 21.87
CA ALA A 56 -18.74 -8.75 22.30
C ALA A 56 -19.07 -9.88 21.31
N GLU A 57 -19.61 -10.99 21.79
CA GLU A 57 -19.91 -12.14 20.92
C GLU A 57 -20.89 -11.79 19.80
N THR A 58 -21.84 -10.94 20.08
CA THR A 58 -22.81 -10.43 19.10
C THR A 58 -22.12 -9.70 17.96
N ASP A 59 -21.14 -8.84 18.27
CA ASP A 59 -20.40 -8.04 17.29
C ASP A 59 -19.47 -8.94 16.47
N ARG A 60 -18.75 -9.86 17.11
CA ARG A 60 -17.89 -10.83 16.41
C ARG A 60 -18.68 -11.61 15.35
N ARG A 61 -19.80 -12.22 15.75
CA ARG A 61 -20.66 -12.99 14.85
C ARG A 61 -21.25 -12.14 13.74
N ARG A 62 -21.58 -10.88 14.05
CA ARG A 62 -22.10 -9.93 13.07
C ARG A 62 -21.04 -9.55 12.04
N ILE A 63 -19.82 -9.25 12.47
CA ILE A 63 -18.71 -8.94 11.56
C ILE A 63 -18.43 -10.14 10.65
N GLU A 64 -18.35 -11.35 11.20
CA GLU A 64 -18.11 -12.57 10.40
C GLU A 64 -19.16 -12.79 9.31
N ARG A 65 -20.42 -12.49 9.59
CA ARG A 65 -21.52 -12.79 8.68
C ARG A 65 -21.83 -11.67 7.71
N ASP A 66 -21.83 -10.43 8.18
CA ASP A 66 -22.51 -9.32 7.48
C ASP A 66 -21.56 -8.17 7.06
N ALA A 67 -20.31 -8.15 7.52
CA ALA A 67 -19.37 -7.07 7.19
C ALA A 67 -19.10 -7.01 5.68
N LYS A 68 -19.25 -5.81 5.10
CA LYS A 68 -19.02 -5.55 3.68
C LYS A 68 -17.68 -4.91 3.41
N SER A 69 -17.36 -3.85 4.15
CA SER A 69 -16.09 -3.14 4.05
C SER A 69 -15.68 -2.57 5.42
N VAL A 70 -14.44 -2.16 5.51
CA VAL A 70 -13.86 -1.58 6.72
C VAL A 70 -13.13 -0.29 6.38
N ARG A 71 -13.10 0.62 7.38
CA ARG A 71 -12.26 1.80 7.39
C ARG A 71 -11.43 1.79 8.65
N LEU A 72 -10.12 1.90 8.50
CA LEU A 72 -9.18 1.97 9.61
C LEU A 72 -8.68 3.40 9.78
N TYR A 73 -8.84 3.90 10.98
CA TYR A 73 -8.34 5.20 11.39
C TYR A 73 -7.21 5.00 12.39
N ALA A 74 -6.12 5.75 12.21
CA ALA A 74 -4.99 5.70 13.12
C ALA A 74 -4.29 7.05 13.24
N GLY A 75 -3.61 7.28 14.36
CA GLY A 75 -2.91 8.52 14.62
C GLY A 75 -2.36 8.62 16.04
N TYR A 76 -2.19 9.84 16.51
CA TYR A 76 -1.65 10.14 17.83
C TYR A 76 -2.48 11.23 18.51
N ASP A 77 -2.65 11.09 19.83
CA ASP A 77 -3.23 12.15 20.68
C ASP A 77 -4.59 12.70 20.20
N GLY A 78 -5.42 11.84 19.62
CA GLY A 78 -6.75 12.18 19.12
C GLY A 78 -6.80 12.71 17.68
N ASP A 79 -5.65 12.98 17.04
CA ASP A 79 -5.59 13.29 15.61
C ASP A 79 -5.51 11.97 14.80
N ASN A 80 -6.66 11.34 14.63
CA ASN A 80 -6.77 10.08 13.90
C ASN A 80 -7.35 10.33 12.52
N LYS A 81 -6.61 9.95 11.47
CA LYS A 81 -7.06 10.04 10.07
C LYS A 81 -7.33 8.66 9.49
N LEU A 82 -8.10 8.64 8.45
CA LEU A 82 -8.35 7.45 7.65
C LEU A 82 -7.05 7.02 6.96
N ILE A 83 -6.54 5.83 7.28
CA ILE A 83 -5.32 5.28 6.68
C ILE A 83 -5.60 4.14 5.70
N PHE A 84 -6.76 3.49 5.80
CA PHE A 84 -7.12 2.39 4.90
C PHE A 84 -8.62 2.23 4.75
N VAL A 85 -9.06 1.93 3.52
CA VAL A 85 -10.40 1.49 3.17
C VAL A 85 -10.28 0.16 2.43
N GLY A 86 -11.11 -0.82 2.76
CA GLY A 86 -11.08 -2.08 2.03
C GLY A 86 -12.37 -2.89 2.12
N ASP A 87 -12.67 -3.61 1.04
CA ASP A 87 -13.73 -4.63 1.02
C ASP A 87 -13.31 -5.81 1.90
N VAL A 88 -14.20 -6.29 2.75
CA VAL A 88 -13.96 -7.48 3.55
C VAL A 88 -13.91 -8.70 2.65
N VAL A 89 -12.78 -9.41 2.71
CA VAL A 89 -12.52 -10.63 1.95
C VAL A 89 -12.72 -11.85 2.81
N PHE A 90 -12.25 -11.79 4.06
CA PHE A 90 -12.34 -12.91 4.99
C PHE A 90 -12.31 -12.40 6.43
N VAL A 91 -13.08 -13.04 7.30
CA VAL A 91 -13.09 -12.78 8.75
C VAL A 91 -12.94 -14.10 9.48
N SER A 92 -12.12 -14.10 10.52
CA SER A 92 -12.01 -15.25 11.44
C SER A 92 -11.91 -14.76 12.88
N THR A 93 -12.59 -15.46 13.78
CA THR A 93 -12.49 -15.22 15.21
C THR A 93 -11.87 -16.44 15.89
N VAL A 94 -10.82 -16.22 16.63
CA VAL A 94 -10.12 -17.26 17.40
C VAL A 94 -9.95 -16.82 18.84
N LYS A 95 -9.92 -17.78 19.74
CA LYS A 95 -9.54 -17.54 21.13
C LYS A 95 -8.05 -17.81 21.28
N GLU A 96 -7.29 -16.77 21.59
CA GLU A 96 -5.85 -16.84 21.90
C GLU A 96 -5.68 -16.64 23.43
N ASP A 97 -5.35 -17.69 24.15
CA ASP A 97 -5.28 -17.72 25.61
C ASP A 97 -6.57 -17.21 26.29
N VAL A 98 -6.55 -16.01 26.83
CA VAL A 98 -7.71 -15.38 27.50
C VAL A 98 -8.49 -14.43 26.59
N ASP A 99 -7.89 -13.98 25.50
CA ASP A 99 -8.43 -12.96 24.60
C ASP A 99 -9.15 -13.57 23.39
N TRP A 100 -10.19 -12.89 22.93
CA TRP A 100 -10.82 -13.16 21.65
C TRP A 100 -10.25 -12.23 20.59
N LYS A 101 -9.64 -12.78 19.57
CA LYS A 101 -9.11 -12.04 18.42
C LYS A 101 -10.01 -12.23 17.21
N THR A 102 -10.55 -11.15 16.69
CA THR A 102 -11.29 -11.12 15.42
C THR A 102 -10.39 -10.51 14.36
N GLU A 103 -9.92 -11.31 13.42
CA GLU A 103 -9.06 -10.92 12.32
C GLU A 103 -9.87 -10.71 11.04
N ILE A 104 -9.73 -9.54 10.43
CA ILE A 104 -10.40 -9.12 9.20
C ILE A 104 -9.34 -8.94 8.12
N LYS A 105 -9.46 -9.69 7.03
CA LYS A 105 -8.67 -9.48 5.82
C LYS A 105 -9.49 -8.68 4.83
N ALA A 106 -8.94 -7.54 4.39
CA ALA A 106 -9.62 -6.63 3.49
C ALA A 106 -8.74 -6.22 2.32
N GLY A 107 -9.35 -5.87 1.19
CA GLY A 107 -8.65 -5.40 0.00
C GLY A 107 -9.28 -4.13 -0.54
N ASP A 108 -8.45 -3.12 -0.83
CA ASP A 108 -8.89 -1.83 -1.36
C ASP A 108 -9.48 -1.99 -2.76
N GLY A 109 -10.79 -1.72 -2.91
CA GLY A 109 -11.51 -1.93 -4.16
C GLY A 109 -11.48 -3.37 -4.68
N PHE A 110 -11.36 -4.36 -3.79
CA PHE A 110 -11.20 -5.77 -4.18
C PHE A 110 -12.36 -6.28 -5.04
N ARG A 111 -13.60 -5.91 -4.72
CA ARG A 111 -14.78 -6.30 -5.51
C ARG A 111 -14.75 -5.66 -6.89
N SER A 112 -14.48 -4.37 -6.96
CA SER A 112 -14.32 -3.62 -8.21
C SER A 112 -13.24 -4.22 -9.11
N PHE A 113 -12.12 -4.61 -8.52
CA PHE A 113 -11.00 -5.25 -9.23
C PHE A 113 -11.35 -6.66 -9.73
N SER A 114 -11.95 -7.50 -8.88
CA SER A 114 -12.08 -8.93 -9.15
C SER A 114 -13.33 -9.29 -9.95
N GLN A 115 -14.42 -8.53 -9.81
CA GLN A 115 -15.75 -8.89 -10.33
C GLN A 115 -16.21 -8.07 -11.51
N SER A 116 -15.60 -6.91 -11.78
CA SER A 116 -16.04 -6.02 -12.85
C SER A 116 -15.73 -6.54 -14.24
N ILE A 117 -16.67 -6.31 -15.15
CA ILE A 117 -16.60 -6.71 -16.56
C ILE A 117 -16.87 -5.50 -17.42
N THR A 118 -16.03 -5.27 -18.43
CA THR A 118 -16.22 -4.26 -19.47
C THR A 118 -16.51 -4.95 -20.80
N SER A 119 -17.55 -4.47 -21.53
CA SER A 119 -17.86 -4.93 -22.88
C SER A 119 -18.26 -3.72 -23.71
N ARG A 120 -17.29 -3.15 -24.43
CA ARG A 120 -17.45 -1.88 -25.18
C ARG A 120 -16.61 -1.86 -26.44
N ASN A 121 -17.11 -1.14 -27.46
CA ASN A 121 -16.38 -0.86 -28.68
C ASN A 121 -16.12 0.64 -28.77
N TYR A 122 -14.92 1.02 -29.16
CA TYR A 122 -14.52 2.40 -29.35
C TYR A 122 -13.96 2.60 -30.75
N ALA A 123 -14.39 3.66 -31.41
CA ALA A 123 -13.88 4.07 -32.71
C ALA A 123 -12.52 4.78 -32.56
N ALA A 124 -11.77 4.81 -33.67
CA ALA A 124 -10.59 5.68 -33.77
C ALA A 124 -10.95 7.14 -33.44
N GLY A 125 -10.04 7.86 -32.80
CA GLY A 125 -10.26 9.24 -32.36
C GLY A 125 -11.05 9.39 -31.07
N THR A 126 -11.46 8.28 -30.42
CA THR A 126 -12.07 8.37 -29.09
C THR A 126 -11.02 8.84 -28.06
N PRO A 127 -11.32 9.84 -27.20
CA PRO A 127 -10.40 10.26 -26.16
C PRO A 127 -10.08 9.12 -25.19
N ILE A 128 -8.82 8.89 -24.91
CA ILE A 128 -8.35 7.82 -23.97
C ILE A 128 -9.00 8.02 -22.60
N ARG A 129 -9.11 9.26 -22.15
CA ARG A 129 -9.81 9.61 -20.90
C ARG A 129 -11.22 9.04 -20.83
N THR A 130 -12.00 9.19 -21.91
CA THR A 130 -13.38 8.68 -21.97
C THR A 130 -13.43 7.16 -21.79
N ILE A 131 -12.48 6.45 -22.39
CA ILE A 131 -12.38 4.99 -22.27
C ILE A 131 -12.11 4.58 -20.83
N VAL A 132 -11.13 5.25 -20.20
CA VAL A 132 -10.75 4.96 -18.80
C VAL A 132 -11.88 5.31 -17.83
N GLU A 133 -12.54 6.46 -18.00
CA GLU A 133 -13.70 6.86 -17.18
C GLU A 133 -14.87 5.88 -17.29
N GLN A 134 -15.16 5.41 -18.50
CA GLN A 134 -16.24 4.42 -18.68
C GLN A 134 -15.88 3.07 -18.07
N THR A 135 -14.61 2.66 -18.18
CA THR A 135 -14.13 1.43 -17.54
C THR A 135 -14.15 1.56 -16.01
N ALA A 136 -13.77 2.71 -15.45
CA ALA A 136 -13.88 2.99 -14.01
C ALA A 136 -15.34 2.92 -13.53
N ARG A 137 -16.28 3.44 -14.32
CA ARG A 137 -17.73 3.30 -14.03
C ARG A 137 -18.21 1.86 -14.06
N ASP A 138 -17.71 1.05 -15.01
CA ASP A 138 -18.00 -0.39 -15.04
C ASP A 138 -17.46 -1.11 -13.79
N MET A 139 -16.37 -0.58 -13.22
CA MET A 139 -15.81 -1.05 -11.93
C MET A 139 -16.54 -0.49 -10.70
N GLY A 140 -17.40 0.52 -10.86
CA GLY A 140 -18.09 1.18 -9.77
C GLY A 140 -17.22 2.07 -8.90
N ILE A 141 -16.08 2.55 -9.41
CA ILE A 141 -15.13 3.42 -8.71
C ILE A 141 -14.91 4.74 -9.45
N ALA A 142 -14.55 5.79 -8.72
CA ALA A 142 -14.24 7.09 -9.31
C ALA A 142 -12.84 7.10 -9.93
N LEU A 143 -12.66 7.85 -11.02
CA LEU A 143 -11.34 8.09 -11.59
C LEU A 143 -10.69 9.31 -10.94
N LYS A 144 -9.47 9.13 -10.42
CA LYS A 144 -8.59 10.18 -9.95
C LYS A 144 -7.34 10.21 -10.82
N GLU A 145 -7.26 11.18 -11.70
CA GLU A 145 -6.12 11.34 -12.61
C GLU A 145 -5.07 12.27 -11.99
N SER A 146 -3.82 11.81 -11.99
CA SER A 146 -2.67 12.65 -11.66
C SER A 146 -1.90 13.03 -12.91
N ALA A 147 -1.44 14.29 -12.97
CA ALA A 147 -0.58 14.81 -14.02
C ALA A 147 -1.15 14.76 -15.47
N ASN A 148 -2.47 14.70 -15.63
CA ASN A 148 -3.16 14.89 -16.91
C ASN A 148 -2.60 13.97 -18.05
N ILE A 149 -2.39 12.72 -17.74
CA ILE A 149 -1.76 11.73 -18.63
C ILE A 149 -2.71 11.22 -19.72
N LEU A 150 -4.02 11.30 -19.51
CA LEU A 150 -5.03 10.73 -20.41
C LEU A 150 -5.46 11.69 -21.53
N LYS A 151 -4.54 12.51 -22.05
CA LYS A 151 -4.81 13.53 -23.09
C LYS A 151 -4.91 13.00 -24.51
N GLY A 152 -4.45 11.78 -24.78
CA GLY A 152 -4.36 11.23 -26.13
C GLY A 152 -5.71 10.82 -26.71
N LEU A 153 -5.71 10.58 -28.02
CA LEU A 153 -6.80 9.97 -28.75
C LEU A 153 -6.42 8.53 -29.13
N LEU A 154 -7.42 7.69 -29.29
CA LEU A 154 -7.24 6.32 -29.74
C LEU A 154 -6.86 6.33 -31.25
N ASP A 155 -5.71 5.76 -31.60
CA ASP A 155 -5.21 5.75 -32.98
C ASP A 155 -6.06 4.86 -33.92
N GLY A 156 -6.60 3.77 -33.40
CA GLY A 156 -7.44 2.81 -34.14
C GLY A 156 -8.69 2.43 -33.35
N SER A 157 -9.57 1.65 -33.95
CA SER A 157 -10.72 1.11 -33.20
C SER A 157 -10.25 0.01 -32.21
N ILE A 158 -10.88 -0.06 -31.04
CA ILE A 158 -10.61 -1.09 -30.04
C ILE A 158 -11.91 -1.70 -29.52
N THR A 159 -11.89 -3.01 -29.33
CA THR A 159 -12.93 -3.75 -28.63
C THR A 159 -12.39 -4.22 -27.30
N LEU A 160 -12.99 -3.75 -26.22
CA LEU A 160 -12.69 -4.19 -24.86
C LEU A 160 -13.77 -5.17 -24.41
N HIS A 161 -13.39 -6.41 -24.13
CA HIS A 161 -14.32 -7.45 -23.66
C HIS A 161 -13.65 -8.32 -22.59
N GLY A 162 -14.26 -8.44 -21.43
CA GLY A 162 -13.76 -9.24 -20.34
C GLY A 162 -13.55 -8.46 -19.06
N LYS A 163 -12.60 -8.90 -18.21
CA LYS A 163 -12.32 -8.23 -16.93
C LYS A 163 -11.86 -6.79 -17.13
N SER A 164 -12.48 -5.86 -16.41
CA SER A 164 -12.21 -4.40 -16.52
C SER A 164 -10.74 -4.06 -16.23
N GLN A 165 -10.11 -4.77 -15.29
CA GLN A 165 -8.68 -4.62 -14.99
C GLN A 165 -7.77 -4.85 -16.23
N LEU A 166 -8.11 -5.81 -17.09
CA LEU A 166 -7.34 -6.08 -18.31
C LEU A 166 -7.54 -4.97 -19.35
N ALA A 167 -8.78 -4.47 -19.46
CA ALA A 167 -9.09 -3.33 -20.31
C ALA A 167 -8.32 -2.08 -19.88
N LEU A 168 -8.28 -1.77 -18.58
CA LEU A 168 -7.47 -0.68 -18.02
C LEU A 168 -5.99 -0.86 -18.30
N ASP A 169 -5.46 -2.04 -18.08
CA ASP A 169 -4.04 -2.34 -18.29
C ASP A 169 -3.62 -2.05 -19.74
N GLN A 170 -4.44 -2.46 -20.70
CA GLN A 170 -4.20 -2.21 -22.11
C GLN A 170 -4.24 -0.72 -22.47
N VAL A 171 -5.26 0.00 -22.02
CA VAL A 171 -5.48 1.40 -22.39
C VAL A 171 -4.48 2.33 -21.69
N VAL A 172 -4.27 2.16 -20.38
CA VAL A 172 -3.40 3.04 -19.60
C VAL A 172 -1.94 2.85 -19.94
N ARG A 173 -1.48 1.62 -20.20
CA ARG A 173 -0.09 1.38 -20.67
C ARG A 173 0.20 2.03 -22.01
N ASN A 174 -0.74 1.94 -22.95
CA ASN A 174 -0.58 2.57 -24.26
C ASN A 174 -0.51 4.11 -24.14
N ALA A 175 -1.09 4.67 -23.09
CA ALA A 175 -0.98 6.09 -22.75
C ALA A 175 0.32 6.44 -21.99
N GLY A 176 1.21 5.47 -21.71
CA GLY A 176 2.45 5.68 -20.96
C GLY A 176 2.28 5.82 -19.45
N GLY A 177 1.16 5.32 -18.92
CA GLY A 177 0.81 5.37 -17.50
C GLY A 177 0.80 4.02 -16.79
N GLU A 178 0.61 4.10 -15.51
CA GLU A 178 0.26 2.99 -14.63
C GLU A 178 -1.01 3.34 -13.85
N TRP A 179 -1.67 2.33 -13.34
CA TRP A 179 -2.89 2.50 -12.56
C TRP A 179 -2.87 1.64 -11.30
N SER A 180 -3.54 2.12 -10.28
CA SER A 180 -3.76 1.40 -9.03
C SER A 180 -5.10 1.81 -8.43
N ILE A 181 -5.61 1.03 -7.49
CA ILE A 181 -6.76 1.43 -6.68
C ILE A 181 -6.22 1.92 -5.34
N GLN A 182 -6.57 3.16 -4.98
CA GLN A 182 -6.14 3.81 -3.75
C GLN A 182 -7.33 4.46 -3.07
N ASP A 183 -7.62 4.07 -1.84
CA ASP A 183 -8.75 4.58 -1.05
C ASP A 183 -10.11 4.43 -1.80
N ASN A 184 -10.30 3.30 -2.51
CA ASN A 184 -11.45 2.97 -3.34
C ASN A 184 -11.65 3.89 -4.56
N GLU A 185 -10.59 4.53 -5.04
CA GLU A 185 -10.56 5.33 -6.27
C GLU A 185 -9.56 4.75 -7.27
N LEU A 186 -9.89 4.79 -8.56
CA LEU A 186 -8.96 4.46 -9.63
C LEU A 186 -7.96 5.61 -9.81
N GLN A 187 -6.73 5.40 -9.41
CA GLN A 187 -5.64 6.36 -9.61
C GLN A 187 -4.85 5.99 -10.86
N VAL A 188 -4.70 6.97 -11.79
CA VAL A 188 -3.87 6.83 -12.98
C VAL A 188 -2.74 7.85 -12.91
N THR A 189 -1.49 7.38 -13.01
CA THR A 189 -0.29 8.18 -12.85
C THR A 189 0.74 7.87 -13.94
N PRO A 190 1.61 8.82 -14.31
CA PRO A 190 2.78 8.51 -15.12
C PRO A 190 3.73 7.56 -14.37
N ILE A 191 4.41 6.67 -15.09
CA ILE A 191 5.28 5.64 -14.51
C ILE A 191 6.39 6.26 -13.63
N THR A 192 6.98 7.36 -14.06
CA THR A 192 8.17 7.96 -13.42
C THR A 192 7.91 9.26 -12.66
N LYS A 193 6.65 9.71 -12.60
CA LYS A 193 6.32 10.97 -11.91
C LYS A 193 5.56 10.72 -10.61
N PRO A 194 5.80 11.58 -9.60
CA PRO A 194 4.99 11.54 -8.39
C PRO A 194 3.57 12.03 -8.66
N ILE A 195 2.69 11.77 -7.71
CA ILE A 195 1.40 12.47 -7.62
C ILE A 195 1.62 13.88 -7.10
N ASP A 196 0.73 14.81 -7.50
CA ASP A 196 0.79 16.19 -7.03
C ASP A 196 0.61 16.28 -5.51
N GLY A 197 1.34 17.21 -4.89
CA GLY A 197 1.25 17.47 -3.46
C GLY A 197 2.60 17.91 -2.86
N GLU A 198 2.54 18.33 -1.60
CA GLU A 198 3.76 18.69 -0.86
C GLU A 198 4.55 17.44 -0.47
N ALA A 199 5.88 17.56 -0.47
CA ALA A 199 6.77 16.51 -0.03
C ALA A 199 6.68 16.33 1.50
N ILE A 200 6.59 15.09 1.94
CA ILE A 200 6.64 14.75 3.36
C ILE A 200 8.10 14.68 3.79
N VAL A 201 8.50 15.52 4.74
CA VAL A 201 9.87 15.56 5.24
C VAL A 201 10.05 14.49 6.32
N LEU A 202 11.04 13.62 6.13
CA LEU A 202 11.44 12.59 7.08
C LEU A 202 12.88 12.80 7.51
N ASP A 203 13.05 13.17 8.76
CA ASP A 203 14.33 13.33 9.44
C ASP A 203 14.28 12.78 10.88
N SER A 204 15.36 12.91 11.62
CA SER A 204 15.45 12.43 13.00
C SER A 204 14.48 13.15 13.95
N SER A 205 13.98 14.34 13.60
CA SER A 205 13.04 15.13 14.41
C SER A 205 11.59 14.87 14.00
N SER A 206 11.34 14.50 12.74
CA SER A 206 10.02 14.27 12.16
C SER A 206 9.57 12.80 12.19
N GLY A 207 10.32 11.94 12.87
CA GLY A 207 9.88 10.57 13.15
C GLY A 207 10.63 9.45 12.45
N LEU A 208 11.81 9.71 11.87
CA LEU A 208 12.68 8.64 11.37
C LEU A 208 13.11 7.74 12.54
N LEU A 209 12.85 6.45 12.45
CA LEU A 209 13.10 5.49 13.54
C LEU A 209 14.49 4.87 13.50
N GLU A 210 15.04 4.71 12.31
CA GLU A 210 16.35 4.11 12.08
C GLU A 210 17.04 4.72 10.86
N ALA A 211 18.32 4.44 10.71
CA ALA A 211 19.06 4.85 9.52
C ALA A 211 18.45 4.21 8.27
N PRO A 212 18.09 4.99 7.23
CA PRO A 212 17.54 4.46 6.01
C PRO A 212 18.49 3.48 5.32
N SER A 213 17.96 2.45 4.68
CA SER A 213 18.76 1.47 3.95
C SER A 213 18.69 1.70 2.45
N VAL A 214 19.86 1.71 1.81
CA VAL A 214 19.97 1.91 0.36
C VAL A 214 19.67 0.61 -0.36
N SER A 215 18.77 0.66 -1.35
CA SER A 215 18.37 -0.44 -2.22
C SER A 215 18.80 -0.17 -3.68
N GLU A 216 18.56 -1.14 -4.57
CA GLU A 216 18.90 -1.01 -6.01
C GLU A 216 18.19 0.16 -6.70
N LYS A 217 16.98 0.50 -6.25
CA LYS A 217 16.10 1.48 -6.92
C LYS A 217 15.94 2.79 -6.18
N GLY A 218 16.30 2.82 -4.91
CA GLY A 218 16.11 3.98 -4.04
C GLY A 218 16.48 3.67 -2.61
N VAL A 219 15.63 4.08 -1.66
CA VAL A 219 15.91 3.94 -0.23
C VAL A 219 14.69 3.31 0.47
N ASN A 220 14.95 2.39 1.38
CA ASN A 220 13.95 1.89 2.31
C ASN A 220 13.98 2.72 3.58
N ILE A 221 12.83 3.16 4.03
CA ILE A 221 12.69 4.09 5.16
C ILE A 221 11.74 3.48 6.19
N ARG A 222 12.11 3.56 7.46
CA ARG A 222 11.24 3.21 8.57
C ARG A 222 11.04 4.44 9.45
N CYS A 223 9.79 4.86 9.60
CA CYS A 223 9.43 6.04 10.35
C CYS A 223 8.22 5.80 11.25
N GLN A 224 7.97 6.70 12.21
CA GLN A 224 6.74 6.71 12.97
C GLN A 224 5.54 6.76 12.02
N LEU A 225 4.39 6.25 12.44
CA LEU A 225 3.18 6.26 11.62
C LEU A 225 2.86 7.70 11.19
N HIS A 226 2.85 7.91 9.88
CA HIS A 226 2.50 9.19 9.28
C HIS A 226 1.27 8.99 8.39
N GLN A 227 0.16 9.52 8.83
CA GLN A 227 -1.18 9.28 8.29
C GLN A 227 -1.35 9.69 6.81
N ASP A 228 -0.55 10.64 6.32
CA ASP A 228 -0.67 11.20 4.97
C ASP A 228 0.24 10.49 3.95
N LEU A 229 1.04 9.51 4.37
CA LEU A 229 1.85 8.69 3.46
C LEU A 229 0.95 7.86 2.55
N ARG A 230 1.21 7.93 1.25
CA ARG A 230 0.52 7.15 0.22
C ARG A 230 1.49 6.78 -0.90
N PRO A 231 1.28 5.66 -1.59
CA PRO A 231 2.01 5.36 -2.80
C PRO A 231 1.91 6.49 -3.82
N GLY A 232 3.04 6.87 -4.43
CA GLY A 232 3.14 7.97 -5.39
C GLY A 232 3.47 9.33 -4.79
N LYS A 233 3.35 9.55 -3.49
CA LYS A 233 3.75 10.81 -2.85
C LYS A 233 5.27 10.97 -2.81
N VAL A 234 5.70 12.24 -2.80
CA VAL A 234 7.10 12.61 -2.62
C VAL A 234 7.46 12.61 -1.15
N VAL A 235 8.58 12.01 -0.84
CA VAL A 235 9.21 12.05 0.48
C VAL A 235 10.56 12.76 0.33
N LYS A 236 10.80 13.77 1.15
CA LYS A 236 12.11 14.39 1.31
C LYS A 236 12.81 13.74 2.49
N LEU A 237 13.94 13.10 2.23
CA LEU A 237 14.70 12.39 3.25
C LEU A 237 15.94 13.19 3.64
N GLU A 238 16.12 13.39 4.96
CA GLU A 238 17.28 14.04 5.55
C GLU A 238 17.81 13.15 6.69
N SER A 239 18.91 12.45 6.43
CA SER A 239 19.56 11.57 7.40
C SER A 239 21.05 11.80 7.49
N SER A 240 21.61 11.69 8.67
CA SER A 240 23.05 11.79 8.91
C SER A 240 23.76 10.43 8.81
N SER A 241 23.01 9.33 8.68
CA SER A 241 23.55 7.97 8.62
C SER A 241 22.75 7.09 7.68
N TRP A 242 23.43 6.13 7.07
CA TRP A 242 22.88 5.23 6.07
C TRP A 242 23.32 3.80 6.35
N THR A 243 22.45 2.86 6.04
CA THR A 243 22.77 1.44 6.04
C THR A 243 22.66 0.90 4.61
N VAL A 244 23.36 -0.18 4.35
CA VAL A 244 23.25 -0.91 3.08
C VAL A 244 22.40 -2.14 3.36
N ASP A 245 21.34 -2.31 2.61
CA ASP A 245 20.55 -3.52 2.68
C ASP A 245 21.33 -4.67 2.00
N SER A 246 22.12 -5.37 2.81
CA SER A 246 22.96 -6.48 2.34
C SER A 246 22.22 -7.81 2.21
N GLY A 247 20.91 -7.82 2.46
CA GLY A 247 20.18 -9.09 2.47
C GLY A 247 18.71 -9.03 2.80
N GLY A 248 17.96 -8.14 2.19
CA GLY A 248 16.53 -8.38 2.10
C GLY A 248 16.29 -9.72 1.42
N THR A 249 15.35 -10.52 1.91
CA THR A 249 14.89 -11.78 1.29
C THR A 249 14.35 -11.52 -0.12
N GLY A 250 15.22 -11.06 -0.99
CA GLY A 250 14.98 -10.95 -2.42
C GLY A 250 14.96 -12.37 -2.98
N VAL A 251 13.95 -12.66 -3.76
CA VAL A 251 13.89 -13.86 -4.60
C VAL A 251 15.23 -14.02 -5.30
N MET A 252 15.95 -15.09 -4.94
CA MET A 252 17.22 -15.43 -5.57
C MET A 252 16.96 -15.82 -7.02
N ASP A 253 17.23 -14.91 -7.93
CA ASP A 253 17.31 -15.25 -9.35
C ASP A 253 18.77 -15.65 -9.64
N GLY A 254 18.97 -16.96 -9.81
CA GLY A 254 20.21 -17.53 -10.27
C GLY A 254 21.03 -18.35 -9.28
N THR A 255 20.57 -19.55 -8.95
CA THR A 255 21.41 -20.58 -8.35
C THR A 255 22.46 -21.04 -9.37
N GLN A 256 23.71 -20.59 -9.25
CA GLN A 256 24.81 -21.19 -10.00
C GLN A 256 25.28 -22.46 -9.28
N VAL A 257 25.14 -23.58 -9.96
CA VAL A 257 25.65 -24.86 -9.50
C VAL A 257 27.13 -24.96 -9.88
N LYS A 258 28.02 -24.83 -8.93
CA LYS A 258 29.45 -25.11 -9.15
C LYS A 258 29.74 -26.55 -8.74
N LYS A 259 30.22 -27.32 -9.70
CA LYS A 259 30.70 -28.68 -9.46
C LYS A 259 32.18 -28.60 -9.06
N ASP A 260 32.49 -29.04 -7.86
CA ASP A 260 33.86 -29.12 -7.41
C ASP A 260 34.59 -30.21 -8.20
N LYS A 261 35.63 -29.84 -8.94
CA LYS A 261 36.38 -30.74 -9.83
C LYS A 261 37.14 -31.81 -9.08
N LYS A 262 37.36 -31.70 -7.76
CA LYS A 262 38.12 -32.66 -6.96
C LYS A 262 37.24 -33.63 -6.16
N SER A 263 36.09 -33.23 -5.73
CA SER A 263 35.20 -34.02 -4.86
C SER A 263 33.93 -34.54 -5.55
N GLY A 264 33.63 -34.05 -6.75
CA GLY A 264 32.39 -34.39 -7.47
C GLY A 264 31.11 -33.90 -6.82
N LYS A 265 31.18 -33.25 -5.69
CA LYS A 265 30.02 -32.72 -4.96
C LYS A 265 29.57 -31.39 -5.55
N THR A 266 28.28 -31.27 -5.71
CA THR A 266 27.62 -30.07 -6.17
C THR A 266 27.36 -29.15 -4.97
N GLN A 267 27.95 -27.96 -4.95
CA GLN A 267 27.61 -26.91 -3.98
C GLN A 267 26.78 -25.85 -4.66
N GLN A 268 25.67 -25.50 -4.04
CA GLN A 268 24.89 -24.34 -4.41
C GLN A 268 25.58 -23.10 -3.81
N VAL A 269 26.16 -22.27 -4.66
CA VAL A 269 26.75 -21.00 -4.23
C VAL A 269 25.69 -19.93 -4.46
N GLN A 270 25.19 -19.37 -3.38
CA GLN A 270 24.36 -18.17 -3.41
C GLN A 270 25.26 -17.00 -3.79
N LYS A 271 24.93 -16.33 -4.89
CA LYS A 271 25.56 -15.08 -5.25
C LYS A 271 24.80 -13.97 -4.50
N GLU A 272 25.42 -13.42 -3.46
CA GLU A 272 24.97 -12.15 -2.91
C GLU A 272 25.00 -11.11 -4.04
N LYS A 273 23.86 -10.52 -4.37
CA LYS A 273 23.82 -9.32 -5.21
C LYS A 273 24.34 -8.17 -4.36
N THR A 274 25.60 -7.87 -4.45
CA THR A 274 26.18 -6.63 -3.92
C THR A 274 25.74 -5.51 -4.86
N TYR A 275 24.86 -4.64 -4.40
CA TYR A 275 24.56 -3.39 -5.09
C TYR A 275 25.75 -2.46 -4.90
N PRO A 276 26.22 -1.76 -5.96
CA PRO A 276 27.30 -0.80 -5.81
C PRO A 276 26.79 0.40 -5.00
N VAL A 277 27.00 0.35 -3.69
CA VAL A 277 26.88 1.55 -2.86
C VAL A 277 28.10 2.38 -3.13
N GLU A 278 27.90 3.51 -3.79
CA GLU A 278 28.96 4.47 -4.03
C GLU A 278 29.41 5.05 -2.68
N ARG A 279 30.66 4.75 -2.29
CA ARG A 279 31.23 5.31 -1.07
C ARG A 279 31.29 6.83 -1.17
N GLY A 280 30.63 7.50 -0.21
CA GLY A 280 30.62 8.97 -0.14
C GLY A 280 29.47 9.64 -0.91
N LYS A 281 28.56 8.88 -1.53
CA LYS A 281 27.32 9.46 -2.08
C LYS A 281 26.43 9.90 -0.92
N ASP A 282 25.91 11.12 -1.00
CA ASP A 282 24.84 11.61 -0.14
C ASP A 282 23.50 11.09 -0.69
N TYR A 283 22.77 10.34 0.12
CA TYR A 283 21.46 9.82 -0.24
C TYR A 283 20.32 10.70 0.33
N ASN A 284 20.62 11.90 0.80
CA ASN A 284 19.61 12.90 1.10
C ASN A 284 18.98 13.42 -0.19
N GLY A 285 17.67 13.63 -0.19
CA GLY A 285 16.99 14.10 -1.39
C GLY A 285 15.52 13.73 -1.44
N PHE A 286 14.97 13.82 -2.64
CA PHE A 286 13.57 13.56 -2.91
C PHE A 286 13.37 12.18 -3.51
N TYR A 287 12.40 11.47 -2.97
CA TYR A 287 12.06 10.11 -3.37
C TYR A 287 10.56 9.99 -3.62
N ILE A 288 10.18 9.10 -4.53
CA ILE A 288 8.78 8.73 -4.75
C ILE A 288 8.48 7.48 -3.93
N CYS A 289 7.46 7.53 -3.09
CA CYS A 289 6.97 6.36 -2.36
C CYS A 289 6.37 5.34 -3.34
N GLN A 290 6.99 4.17 -3.49
CA GLN A 290 6.49 3.07 -4.31
C GLN A 290 5.51 2.20 -3.54
N SER A 291 5.86 1.88 -2.31
CA SER A 291 5.00 1.15 -1.39
C SER A 291 5.11 1.72 0.01
N VAL A 292 4.04 1.60 0.77
CA VAL A 292 3.99 1.89 2.20
C VAL A 292 3.30 0.76 2.92
N GLN A 293 3.92 0.29 4.00
CA GLN A 293 3.32 -0.64 4.94
C GLN A 293 3.08 0.10 6.25
N PHE A 294 1.82 0.18 6.67
CA PHE A 294 1.45 0.67 8.00
C PHE A 294 1.35 -0.52 8.95
N VAL A 295 2.11 -0.49 10.01
CA VAL A 295 2.09 -1.52 11.05
C VAL A 295 1.77 -0.85 12.38
N GLY A 296 0.74 -1.32 13.06
CA GLY A 296 0.36 -0.70 14.32
C GLY A 296 -0.32 -1.62 15.31
N ASN A 297 -0.07 -1.33 16.59
CA ASN A 297 -0.75 -1.89 17.74
C ASN A 297 -0.95 -0.79 18.78
N ASN A 298 -2.18 -0.40 19.03
CA ASN A 298 -2.52 0.69 19.95
C ASN A 298 -2.43 0.32 21.44
N ALA A 299 -2.18 -0.95 21.77
CA ALA A 299 -2.03 -1.41 23.15
C ALA A 299 -0.55 -1.46 23.63
N GLY A 300 0.39 -1.13 22.74
CA GLY A 300 1.82 -1.13 23.00
C GLY A 300 2.56 -2.11 22.09
N GLY A 301 3.15 -1.59 21.05
CA GLY A 301 3.84 -2.34 20.02
C GLY A 301 4.34 -1.39 18.94
N PRO A 302 4.71 -1.88 17.76
CA PRO A 302 5.08 -1.03 16.66
C PRO A 302 3.91 -0.13 16.26
N PHE A 303 4.22 1.13 15.93
CA PHE A 303 3.25 2.07 15.38
C PHE A 303 3.99 2.94 14.36
N GLU A 304 4.18 2.37 13.16
CA GLU A 304 5.19 2.80 12.21
C GLU A 304 4.76 2.63 10.76
N CYS A 305 5.47 3.33 9.89
CA CYS A 305 5.43 3.14 8.44
C CYS A 305 6.76 2.58 7.95
N ARG A 306 6.69 1.64 7.01
CA ARG A 306 7.82 1.12 6.26
C ARG A 306 7.60 1.46 4.79
N LEU A 307 8.54 2.17 4.20
CA LEU A 307 8.45 2.65 2.82
C LEU A 307 9.53 2.01 1.96
N GLU A 308 9.13 1.61 0.77
CA GLU A 308 10.06 1.40 -0.33
C GLU A 308 9.94 2.59 -1.28
N THR A 309 11.05 3.19 -1.63
CA THR A 309 11.06 4.38 -2.47
C THR A 309 11.92 4.19 -3.71
N ILE A 310 11.68 5.04 -4.70
CA ILE A 310 12.58 5.21 -5.85
C ILE A 310 13.09 6.65 -5.86
N GLU A 311 14.30 6.83 -6.35
CA GLU A 311 14.89 8.15 -6.53
C GLU A 311 14.01 8.96 -7.49
N LEU A 312 13.69 10.21 -7.12
CA LEU A 312 13.00 11.12 -8.03
C LEU A 312 14.04 11.56 -9.09
N PRO A 313 13.78 11.30 -10.38
CA PRO A 313 14.68 11.81 -11.41
C PRO A 313 14.80 13.31 -11.29
N ASP A 314 16.03 13.83 -11.32
CA ASP A 314 16.27 15.27 -11.29
C ASP A 314 15.38 15.96 -12.32
N ALA A 315 14.67 16.99 -11.88
CA ALA A 315 13.93 17.85 -12.78
C ALA A 315 14.93 18.65 -13.62
N THR A 316 15.29 18.08 -14.78
CA THR A 316 16.04 18.81 -15.81
C THR A 316 15.14 19.85 -16.49
#